data_7af77d494bec26abdcbb97599f1e12f3
#
_entry.id   7af77d494bec26abdcbb97599f1e12f3
#
_cell.length_a   1.000
_cell.length_b   1.000
_cell.length_c   1.000
_cell.angle_alpha   90.00
_cell.angle_beta   90.00
_cell.angle_gamma   90.00
#
_symmetry.space_group_name_H-M   'P 1'
#
loop_
_entity.id
_entity.type
_entity.pdbx_description
1 polymer ?
#
loop_
_entity_poly.entity_id
_entity_poly.type
_entity_poly.pdbx_seq_one_letter_code
_entity_poly.pdbx_strand_id
1 'polypeptide(L)'
;GKEKGTYERGTSLIVDELKRNWEEHGVFKYWVMDDTFNDTNYKLEAVAEAKEKSGVPLDLTVFLRLDLQNRLKQTELIKNCGITSIYYGIETLNPDSAIAIGKGWHPDEQMAYARELKEKHYHDKIKMFTTFIWGLPEDTKESVRADYKKLLDFEYNKFDHVYMNFLFMRDTESYKNSGAVPTEGE
;
A
#
# COMPACT_ATOMS: atom_id res chain seq x y z
N GLY A 1 -23.26 15.86 9.24
CA GLY A 1 -22.71 15.17 8.07
C GLY A 1 -21.23 15.45 7.96
N LYS A 2 -20.40 14.43 7.74
CA LYS A 2 -18.98 14.66 7.41
C LYS A 2 -18.95 15.29 6.01
N GLU A 3 -18.31 16.44 5.88
CA GLU A 3 -18.00 17.00 4.56
C GLU A 3 -17.20 15.97 3.76
N LYS A 4 -17.67 15.67 2.55
CA LYS A 4 -16.92 14.83 1.61
C LYS A 4 -15.78 15.68 1.05
N GLY A 5 -14.58 15.49 1.57
CA GLY A 5 -13.38 16.14 1.06
C GLY A 5 -12.13 15.55 1.71
N THR A 6 -11.03 15.54 0.99
CA THR A 6 -9.72 15.19 1.52
C THR A 6 -9.19 16.43 2.27
N TYR A 7 -8.89 16.28 3.56
CA TYR A 7 -8.20 17.33 4.31
C TYR A 7 -6.71 17.21 4.08
N GLU A 8 -6.12 18.23 3.50
CA GLU A 8 -4.68 18.30 3.26
C GLU A 8 -4.04 19.30 4.23
N ARG A 9 -2.96 18.89 4.88
CA ARG A 9 -2.19 19.78 5.77
C ARG A 9 -1.25 20.64 4.94
N GLY A 10 -1.21 21.93 5.24
CA GLY A 10 -0.27 22.83 4.60
C GLY A 10 1.19 22.48 4.95
N THR A 11 2.10 22.65 3.99
CA THR A 11 3.52 22.33 4.12
C THR A 11 4.17 22.98 5.35
N SER A 12 3.84 24.26 5.67
CA SER A 12 4.39 24.96 6.83
C SER A 12 4.10 24.24 8.15
N LEU A 13 2.87 23.76 8.33
CA LEU A 13 2.48 23.01 9.54
C LEU A 13 3.25 21.70 9.67
N ILE A 14 3.52 21.04 8.55
CA ILE A 14 4.34 19.81 8.52
C ILE A 14 5.78 20.15 8.90
N VAL A 15 6.37 21.21 8.35
CA VAL A 15 7.73 21.67 8.69
C VAL A 15 7.87 21.96 10.17
N ASP A 16 6.93 22.71 10.75
CA ASP A 16 6.97 23.10 12.16
C ASP A 16 6.87 21.86 13.08
N GLU A 17 5.99 20.91 12.73
CA GLU A 17 5.87 19.67 13.46
C GLU A 17 7.12 18.80 13.39
N LEU A 18 7.69 18.64 12.20
CA LEU A 18 8.91 17.86 11.98
C LEU A 18 10.09 18.43 12.77
N LYS A 19 10.29 19.74 12.70
CA LYS A 19 11.35 20.43 13.46
C LYS A 19 11.16 20.25 14.95
N ARG A 20 9.99 20.56 15.48
CA ARG A 20 9.70 20.40 16.91
C ARG A 20 9.95 18.96 17.38
N ASN A 21 9.42 17.96 16.67
CA ASN A 21 9.58 16.57 17.05
C ASN A 21 11.05 16.11 17.01
N TRP A 22 11.80 16.62 16.05
CA TRP A 22 13.23 16.35 15.95
C TRP A 22 14.04 17.04 17.06
N GLU A 23 13.83 18.33 17.27
CA GLU A 23 14.58 19.15 18.23
C GLU A 23 14.29 18.76 19.68
N GLU A 24 13.02 18.49 20.01
CA GLU A 24 12.61 18.18 21.39
C GLU A 24 12.75 16.68 21.75
N HIS A 25 12.60 15.78 20.75
CA HIS A 25 12.46 14.35 21.03
C HIS A 25 13.35 13.45 20.17
N GLY A 26 14.08 13.98 19.20
CA GLY A 26 14.89 13.20 18.25
C GLY A 26 14.05 12.29 17.32
N VAL A 27 12.75 12.60 17.15
CA VAL A 27 11.84 11.79 16.34
C VAL A 27 11.98 12.16 14.87
N PHE A 28 12.29 11.16 14.05
CA PHE A 28 12.40 11.27 12.58
C PHE A 28 11.74 10.12 11.83
N LYS A 29 11.26 9.10 12.55
CA LYS A 29 10.55 7.95 11.99
C LYS A 29 9.06 8.10 12.21
N TYR A 30 8.30 7.99 11.14
CA TYR A 30 6.85 8.15 11.19
C TYR A 30 6.16 7.04 10.41
N TRP A 31 5.05 6.59 10.95
CA TRP A 31 4.08 5.81 10.22
C TRP A 31 2.92 6.72 9.83
N VAL A 32 2.74 6.94 8.53
CA VAL A 32 1.68 7.79 8.00
C VAL A 32 0.38 7.00 7.97
N MET A 33 -0.57 7.41 8.80
CA MET A 33 -1.87 6.75 8.94
C MET A 33 -2.88 7.31 7.91
N ASP A 34 -2.58 7.09 6.64
CA ASP A 34 -3.44 7.42 5.51
C ASP A 34 -3.52 6.18 4.61
N ASP A 35 -4.72 5.63 4.42
CA ASP A 35 -4.95 4.39 3.66
C ASP A 35 -4.54 4.50 2.17
N THR A 36 -4.43 5.72 1.66
CA THR A 36 -3.99 6.00 0.29
C THR A 36 -3.19 7.30 0.25
N PHE A 37 -1.98 7.26 0.77
CA PHE A 37 -1.15 8.47 0.89
C PHE A 37 -0.79 9.10 -0.47
N ASN A 38 -0.84 8.34 -1.55
CA ASN A 38 -0.52 8.77 -2.91
C ASN A 38 -1.75 9.01 -3.80
N ASP A 39 -2.89 9.35 -3.24
CA ASP A 39 -4.10 9.65 -4.03
C ASP A 39 -3.94 10.91 -4.91
N THR A 40 -3.09 11.84 -4.49
CA THR A 40 -2.69 13.04 -5.25
C THR A 40 -1.17 13.23 -5.22
N ASN A 41 -0.64 13.97 -6.21
CA ASN A 41 0.77 14.39 -6.19
C ASN A 41 1.01 15.43 -5.09
N TYR A 42 0.02 16.25 -4.80
CA TYR A 42 0.12 17.34 -3.82
C TYR A 42 0.59 16.85 -2.44
N LYS A 43 0.05 15.73 -1.93
CA LYS A 43 0.47 15.17 -0.63
C LYS A 43 1.96 14.81 -0.62
N LEU A 44 2.44 14.17 -1.68
CA LEU A 44 3.84 13.78 -1.82
C LEU A 44 4.74 15.01 -1.99
N GLU A 45 4.31 16.00 -2.80
CA GLU A 45 5.02 17.25 -2.98
C GLU A 45 5.14 18.03 -1.67
N ALA A 46 4.06 18.14 -0.91
CA ALA A 46 4.05 18.82 0.38
C ALA A 46 5.02 18.18 1.39
N VAL A 47 5.10 16.85 1.41
CA VAL A 47 6.03 16.13 2.32
C VAL A 47 7.47 16.23 1.82
N ALA A 48 7.72 16.13 0.52
CA ALA A 48 9.06 16.30 -0.04
C ALA A 48 9.60 17.73 0.26
N GLU A 49 8.78 18.76 0.05
CA GLU A 49 9.09 20.14 0.38
C GLU A 49 9.32 20.33 1.89
N ALA A 50 8.47 19.71 2.72
CA ALA A 50 8.61 19.81 4.17
C ALA A 50 9.90 19.13 4.67
N LYS A 51 10.28 18.00 4.11
CA LYS A 51 11.56 17.34 4.39
C LYS A 51 12.74 18.27 4.05
N GLU A 52 12.74 18.87 2.86
CA GLU A 52 13.78 19.80 2.43
C GLU A 52 13.88 21.01 3.35
N LYS A 53 12.76 21.68 3.62
CA LYS A 53 12.70 22.89 4.47
C LYS A 53 13.00 22.64 5.94
N SER A 54 12.65 21.48 6.45
CA SER A 54 12.93 21.13 7.86
C SER A 54 14.37 20.69 8.08
N GLY A 55 15.01 20.07 7.09
CA GLY A 55 16.32 19.44 7.23
C GLY A 55 16.31 18.17 8.08
N VAL A 56 15.14 17.67 8.51
CA VAL A 56 15.00 16.46 9.31
C VAL A 56 15.23 15.22 8.46
N PRO A 57 16.03 14.23 8.93
CA PRO A 57 16.27 12.98 8.21
C PRO A 57 15.04 12.07 8.29
N LEU A 58 14.00 12.35 7.47
CA LEU A 58 12.76 11.59 7.50
C LEU A 58 12.94 10.12 7.09
N ASP A 59 12.29 9.25 7.86
CA ASP A 59 12.14 7.82 7.62
C ASP A 59 10.64 7.50 7.70
N LEU A 60 9.98 7.39 6.54
CA LEU A 60 8.53 7.24 6.47
C LEU A 60 8.12 5.82 6.07
N THR A 61 7.14 5.29 6.81
CA THR A 61 6.37 4.10 6.42
C THR A 61 4.97 4.55 5.98
N VAL A 62 4.54 4.13 4.78
CA VAL A 62 3.30 4.61 4.16
C VAL A 62 2.51 3.48 3.50
N PHE A 63 1.19 3.72 3.32
CA PHE A 63 0.32 2.89 2.49
C PHE A 63 0.10 3.59 1.14
N LEU A 64 0.43 2.91 0.06
CA LEU A 64 0.28 3.42 -1.30
C LEU A 64 -0.55 2.47 -2.16
N ARG A 65 -1.18 3.05 -3.16
CA ARG A 65 -1.79 2.30 -4.26
C ARG A 65 -0.83 2.26 -5.44
N LEU A 66 -0.52 1.05 -5.87
CA LEU A 66 0.43 0.79 -6.97
C LEU A 66 -0.09 1.30 -8.32
N ASP A 67 -1.40 1.17 -8.57
CA ASP A 67 -2.08 1.67 -9.77
C ASP A 67 -2.03 3.21 -9.87
N LEU A 68 -2.21 3.91 -8.74
CA LEU A 68 -2.09 5.37 -8.68
C LEU A 68 -0.65 5.82 -8.93
N GLN A 69 0.31 5.15 -8.31
CA GLN A 69 1.73 5.45 -8.52
C GLN A 69 2.11 5.35 -10.01
N ASN A 70 1.67 4.30 -10.69
CA ASN A 70 1.92 4.13 -12.12
C ASN A 70 1.21 5.21 -12.95
N ARG A 71 -0.08 5.43 -12.71
CA ARG A 71 -0.89 6.38 -13.46
C ARG A 71 -0.41 7.82 -13.30
N LEU A 72 -0.07 8.23 -12.08
CA LEU A 72 0.35 9.59 -11.74
C LEU A 72 1.87 9.79 -11.86
N LYS A 73 2.63 8.76 -12.27
CA LYS A 73 4.09 8.81 -12.45
C LYS A 73 4.86 9.27 -11.22
N GLN A 74 4.52 8.75 -10.05
CA GLN A 74 4.96 9.25 -8.74
C GLN A 74 6.32 8.70 -8.26
N THR A 75 7.00 7.83 -9.01
CA THR A 75 8.19 7.12 -8.53
C THR A 75 9.28 8.05 -8.00
N GLU A 76 9.61 9.13 -8.72
CA GLU A 76 10.63 10.08 -8.26
C GLU A 76 10.16 10.93 -7.08
N LEU A 77 8.89 11.30 -7.05
CA LEU A 77 8.29 12.00 -5.91
C LEU A 77 8.39 11.16 -4.62
N ILE A 78 8.03 9.90 -4.70
CA ILE A 78 8.11 8.95 -3.57
C ILE A 78 9.55 8.85 -3.02
N LYS A 79 10.56 8.78 -3.90
CA LYS A 79 11.96 8.74 -3.50
C LYS A 79 12.40 10.01 -2.76
N ASN A 80 11.82 11.15 -3.09
CA ASN A 80 12.17 12.45 -2.50
C ASN A 80 11.51 12.70 -1.13
N CYS A 81 10.41 12.01 -0.81
CA CYS A 81 9.67 12.20 0.44
C CYS A 81 10.38 11.67 1.70
N GLY A 82 11.45 10.89 1.58
CA GLY A 82 12.05 10.18 2.72
C GLY A 82 11.29 8.90 3.08
N ILE A 83 10.54 8.34 2.14
CA ILE A 83 9.86 7.05 2.29
C ILE A 83 10.90 5.94 2.22
N THR A 84 10.94 5.09 3.24
CA THR A 84 11.82 3.92 3.35
C THR A 84 11.07 2.61 3.33
N SER A 85 9.76 2.64 3.60
CA SER A 85 8.91 1.46 3.63
C SER A 85 7.53 1.76 3.04
N ILE A 86 7.07 0.90 2.15
CA ILE A 86 5.79 1.05 1.46
C ILE A 86 4.97 -0.23 1.61
N TYR A 87 3.72 -0.08 2.00
CA TYR A 87 2.71 -1.13 1.95
C TYR A 87 1.83 -0.93 0.71
N TYR A 88 1.81 -1.93 -0.17
CA TYR A 88 0.93 -1.97 -1.34
C TYR A 88 -0.20 -2.97 -1.15
N GLY A 89 -1.43 -2.53 -1.27
CA GLY A 89 -2.60 -3.43 -1.28
C GLY A 89 -2.80 -4.02 -2.68
N ILE A 90 -2.19 -5.16 -2.99
CA ILE A 90 -2.43 -5.91 -4.23
C ILE A 90 -3.68 -6.76 -4.08
N GLU A 91 -3.85 -7.39 -2.94
CA GLU A 91 -4.99 -8.14 -2.43
C GLU A 91 -5.17 -9.53 -3.05
N THR A 92 -4.99 -9.71 -4.36
CA THR A 92 -5.20 -11.00 -5.04
C THR A 92 -4.38 -11.10 -6.33
N LEU A 93 -4.02 -12.32 -6.72
CA LEU A 93 -3.48 -12.63 -8.05
C LEU A 93 -4.54 -13.27 -8.97
N ASN A 94 -5.73 -13.56 -8.45
CA ASN A 94 -6.85 -14.04 -9.23
C ASN A 94 -7.53 -12.86 -9.97
N PRO A 95 -7.53 -12.82 -11.33
CA PRO A 95 -8.11 -11.71 -12.08
C PRO A 95 -9.61 -11.51 -11.82
N ASP A 96 -10.35 -12.59 -11.65
CA ASP A 96 -11.79 -12.53 -11.42
C ASP A 96 -12.10 -11.95 -10.02
N SER A 97 -11.35 -12.38 -8.99
CA SER A 97 -11.43 -11.79 -7.66
C SER A 97 -11.02 -10.32 -7.66
N ALA A 98 -9.99 -9.95 -8.43
CA ALA A 98 -9.57 -8.55 -8.58
C ALA A 98 -10.69 -7.67 -9.15
N ILE A 99 -11.40 -8.15 -10.17
CA ILE A 99 -12.56 -7.46 -10.73
C ILE A 99 -13.67 -7.34 -9.69
N ALA A 100 -13.99 -8.43 -8.99
CA ALA A 100 -15.06 -8.47 -7.99
C ALA A 100 -14.85 -7.47 -6.83
N ILE A 101 -13.59 -7.21 -6.44
CA ILE A 101 -13.25 -6.22 -5.39
C ILE A 101 -12.93 -4.83 -5.94
N GLY A 102 -13.17 -4.57 -7.23
CA GLY A 102 -12.98 -3.26 -7.84
C GLY A 102 -11.54 -2.85 -8.11
N LYS A 103 -10.60 -3.81 -8.21
CA LYS A 103 -9.23 -3.54 -8.67
C LYS A 103 -9.25 -3.48 -10.21
N GLY A 104 -9.10 -2.29 -10.76
CA GLY A 104 -9.18 -2.05 -12.21
C GLY A 104 -7.91 -2.42 -13.00
N TRP A 105 -6.87 -2.94 -12.35
CA TRP A 105 -5.59 -3.28 -12.97
C TRP A 105 -5.30 -4.78 -12.82
N HIS A 106 -4.92 -5.43 -13.93
CA HIS A 106 -4.68 -6.87 -13.94
C HIS A 106 -3.55 -7.25 -12.95
N PRO A 107 -3.72 -8.30 -12.12
CA PRO A 107 -2.74 -8.67 -11.11
C PRO A 107 -1.32 -8.92 -11.65
N ASP A 108 -1.17 -9.62 -12.77
CA ASP A 108 0.15 -9.88 -13.36
C ASP A 108 0.86 -8.59 -13.82
N GLU A 109 0.12 -7.60 -14.31
CA GLU A 109 0.67 -6.28 -14.66
C GLU A 109 1.11 -5.52 -13.41
N GLN A 110 0.32 -5.59 -12.33
CA GLN A 110 0.70 -5.02 -11.03
C GLN A 110 2.00 -5.63 -10.52
N MET A 111 2.12 -6.95 -10.57
CA MET A 111 3.33 -7.65 -10.14
C MET A 111 4.54 -7.32 -11.04
N ALA A 112 4.34 -7.20 -12.35
CA ALA A 112 5.41 -6.79 -13.27
C ALA A 112 5.92 -5.37 -12.95
N TYR A 113 5.01 -4.44 -12.68
CA TYR A 113 5.38 -3.08 -12.29
C TYR A 113 6.04 -3.03 -10.90
N ALA A 114 5.57 -3.80 -9.94
CA ALA A 114 6.22 -3.91 -8.64
C ALA A 114 7.67 -4.42 -8.74
N ARG A 115 7.91 -5.43 -9.58
CA ARG A 115 9.28 -5.91 -9.88
C ARG A 115 10.14 -4.80 -10.51
N GLU A 116 9.60 -4.08 -11.48
CA GLU A 116 10.31 -2.97 -12.10
C GLU A 116 10.70 -1.90 -11.08
N LEU A 117 9.78 -1.52 -10.19
CA LEU A 117 10.07 -0.58 -9.11
C LEU A 117 11.21 -1.07 -8.21
N LYS A 118 11.17 -2.32 -7.77
CA LYS A 118 12.21 -2.90 -6.91
C LYS A 118 13.57 -2.92 -7.60
N GLU A 119 13.61 -3.42 -8.83
CA GLU A 119 14.87 -3.67 -9.55
C GLU A 119 15.51 -2.41 -10.12
N LYS A 120 14.71 -1.45 -10.61
CA LYS A 120 15.24 -0.28 -11.32
C LYS A 120 15.24 1.01 -10.50
N HIS A 121 14.35 1.13 -9.50
CA HIS A 121 14.13 2.41 -8.82
C HIS A 121 14.41 2.38 -7.32
N TYR A 122 13.98 1.33 -6.62
CA TYR A 122 14.03 1.29 -5.17
C TYR A 122 15.22 0.51 -4.63
N HIS A 123 15.59 -0.59 -5.30
CA HIS A 123 16.65 -1.49 -4.85
C HIS A 123 16.46 -1.84 -3.35
N ASP A 124 17.50 -1.68 -2.53
CA ASP A 124 17.45 -1.89 -1.09
C ASP A 124 17.14 -0.61 -0.28
N LYS A 125 16.91 0.51 -0.96
CA LYS A 125 16.67 1.80 -0.30
C LYS A 125 15.23 1.95 0.21
N ILE A 126 14.26 1.32 -0.47
CA ILE A 126 12.87 1.32 -0.09
C ILE A 126 12.40 -0.13 0.01
N LYS A 127 11.91 -0.49 1.19
CA LYS A 127 11.30 -1.80 1.43
C LYS A 127 9.88 -1.81 0.90
N MET A 128 9.53 -2.88 0.22
CA MET A 128 8.21 -3.08 -0.34
C MET A 128 7.50 -4.23 0.38
N PHE A 129 6.36 -3.92 0.96
CA PHE A 129 5.47 -4.87 1.62
C PHE A 129 4.19 -4.97 0.81
N THR A 130 3.55 -6.14 0.83
CA THR A 130 2.22 -6.30 0.24
C THR A 130 1.34 -7.19 1.09
N THR A 131 0.02 -7.00 0.93
CA THR A 131 -1.01 -7.83 1.54
C THR A 131 -1.76 -8.58 0.47
N PHE A 132 -2.07 -9.85 0.76
CA PHE A 132 -3.00 -10.67 0.00
C PHE A 132 -4.14 -11.12 0.91
N ILE A 133 -5.32 -11.22 0.33
CA ILE A 133 -6.54 -11.65 1.02
C ILE A 133 -7.05 -12.89 0.31
N TRP A 134 -7.21 -13.97 1.04
CA TRP A 134 -7.80 -15.21 0.54
C TRP A 134 -9.25 -15.35 1.02
N GLY A 135 -10.07 -15.99 0.21
CA GLY A 135 -11.50 -16.12 0.44
C GLY A 135 -12.29 -14.94 -0.11
N LEU A 136 -11.72 -14.24 -1.08
CA LEU A 136 -12.43 -13.24 -1.88
C LEU A 136 -13.50 -13.92 -2.76
N PRO A 137 -14.52 -13.17 -3.22
CA PRO A 137 -15.41 -13.65 -4.27
C PRO A 137 -14.59 -14.19 -5.45
N GLU A 138 -15.02 -15.27 -6.07
CA GLU A 138 -14.36 -15.97 -7.19
C GLU A 138 -13.07 -16.73 -6.81
N ASP A 139 -12.66 -16.77 -5.53
CA ASP A 139 -11.57 -17.63 -5.11
C ASP A 139 -12.01 -19.09 -5.03
N THR A 140 -11.15 -19.97 -5.55
CA THR A 140 -11.24 -21.42 -5.40
C THR A 140 -10.01 -21.96 -4.68
N LYS A 141 -10.07 -23.19 -4.17
CA LYS A 141 -8.89 -23.84 -3.57
C LYS A 141 -7.74 -23.94 -4.56
N GLU A 142 -8.06 -24.13 -5.84
CA GLU A 142 -7.12 -24.24 -6.94
C GLU A 142 -6.46 -22.91 -7.25
N SER A 143 -7.25 -21.80 -7.35
CA SER A 143 -6.71 -20.44 -7.59
C SER A 143 -5.80 -20.02 -6.44
N VAL A 144 -6.23 -20.19 -5.18
CA VAL A 144 -5.42 -19.86 -4.00
C VAL A 144 -4.10 -20.64 -3.98
N ARG A 145 -4.12 -21.93 -4.32
CA ARG A 145 -2.88 -22.73 -4.41
C ARG A 145 -1.96 -22.28 -5.53
N ALA A 146 -2.52 -21.87 -6.67
CA ALA A 146 -1.74 -21.33 -7.79
C ALA A 146 -1.08 -19.99 -7.41
N ASP A 147 -1.83 -19.11 -6.78
CA ASP A 147 -1.33 -17.82 -6.29
C ASP A 147 -0.22 -17.99 -5.25
N TYR A 148 -0.43 -18.91 -4.30
CA TYR A 148 0.61 -19.22 -3.30
C TYR A 148 1.92 -19.70 -3.95
N LYS A 149 1.84 -20.57 -4.97
CA LYS A 149 3.03 -21.03 -5.70
C LYS A 149 3.74 -19.88 -6.42
N LYS A 150 3.01 -18.97 -7.05
CA LYS A 150 3.58 -17.78 -7.69
C LYS A 150 4.29 -16.91 -6.65
N LEU A 151 3.70 -16.71 -5.46
CA LEU A 151 4.28 -15.87 -4.41
C LEU A 151 5.56 -16.46 -3.80
N LEU A 152 5.74 -17.79 -3.87
CA LEU A 152 6.98 -18.44 -3.45
C LEU A 152 8.10 -18.34 -4.50
N ASP A 153 7.78 -17.99 -5.73
CA ASP A 153 8.79 -17.79 -6.78
C ASP A 153 9.51 -16.47 -6.56
N PHE A 154 10.80 -16.56 -6.26
CA PHE A 154 11.65 -15.38 -6.01
C PHE A 154 11.72 -14.44 -7.21
N GLU A 155 11.75 -14.96 -8.44
CA GLU A 155 11.78 -14.14 -9.65
C GLU A 155 10.44 -13.43 -9.92
N TYR A 156 9.35 -14.03 -9.50
CA TYR A 156 8.03 -13.44 -9.60
C TYR A 156 7.77 -12.41 -8.50
N ASN A 157 8.16 -12.73 -7.27
CA ASN A 157 7.84 -11.93 -6.08
C ASN A 157 9.07 -11.17 -5.58
N LYS A 158 9.10 -9.87 -5.81
CA LYS A 158 10.19 -8.97 -5.37
C LYS A 158 9.82 -8.13 -4.14
N PHE A 159 8.78 -8.50 -3.42
CA PHE A 159 8.44 -7.85 -2.14
C PHE A 159 9.38 -8.35 -1.03
N ASP A 160 9.77 -7.43 -0.15
CA ASP A 160 10.58 -7.76 1.04
C ASP A 160 9.76 -8.59 2.04
N HIS A 161 8.44 -8.32 2.12
CA HIS A 161 7.51 -9.12 2.90
C HIS A 161 6.14 -9.23 2.23
N VAL A 162 5.52 -10.39 2.38
CA VAL A 162 4.17 -10.69 1.91
C VAL A 162 3.33 -11.12 3.10
N TYR A 163 2.25 -10.39 3.34
CA TYR A 163 1.26 -10.72 4.36
C TYR A 163 0.06 -11.40 3.69
N MET A 164 -0.35 -12.53 4.24
CA MET A 164 -1.48 -13.30 3.74
C MET A 164 -2.56 -13.38 4.82
N ASN A 165 -3.74 -12.86 4.52
CA ASN A 165 -4.87 -12.82 5.42
C ASN A 165 -6.06 -13.59 4.84
N PHE A 166 -6.86 -14.21 5.71
CA PHE A 166 -8.15 -14.75 5.33
C PHE A 166 -9.24 -13.71 5.53
N LEU A 167 -10.15 -13.60 4.56
CA LEU A 167 -11.30 -12.73 4.69
C LEU A 167 -12.33 -13.36 5.65
N PHE A 168 -12.44 -12.79 6.83
CA PHE A 168 -13.52 -13.06 7.77
C PHE A 168 -14.41 -11.83 7.91
N MET A 169 -15.47 -11.75 7.11
CA MET A 169 -16.43 -10.64 7.17
C MET A 169 -17.76 -11.15 7.71
N ARG A 170 -17.89 -11.31 9.04
CA ARG A 170 -19.17 -11.54 9.67
C ARG A 170 -20.07 -10.30 9.52
N ASP A 171 -21.33 -10.53 9.24
CA ASP A 171 -22.39 -9.49 9.21
C ASP A 171 -22.32 -8.44 8.08
N THR A 172 -21.52 -8.66 7.05
CA THR A 172 -21.60 -7.86 5.83
C THR A 172 -22.54 -8.49 4.80
N GLU A 173 -23.10 -7.67 3.90
CA GLU A 173 -23.92 -8.18 2.78
C GLU A 173 -23.13 -9.14 1.89
N SER A 174 -21.85 -8.90 1.69
CA SER A 174 -20.97 -9.78 0.92
C SER A 174 -20.86 -11.15 1.55
N TYR A 175 -20.75 -11.23 2.89
CA TYR A 175 -20.72 -12.51 3.61
C TYR A 175 -22.07 -13.25 3.52
N LYS A 176 -23.18 -12.52 3.69
CA LYS A 176 -24.55 -13.08 3.59
C LYS A 176 -24.83 -13.65 2.19
N ASN A 177 -24.30 -13.00 1.16
CA ASN A 177 -24.49 -13.39 -0.23
C ASN A 177 -23.50 -14.47 -0.69
N SER A 178 -22.42 -14.72 0.04
CA SER A 178 -21.39 -15.72 -0.33
C SER A 178 -21.84 -17.17 -0.10
N GLY A 179 -22.96 -17.39 0.60
CA GLY A 179 -23.40 -18.74 0.99
C GLY A 179 -22.47 -19.45 1.99
N ALA A 180 -21.48 -18.71 2.54
CA ALA A 180 -20.58 -19.26 3.55
C ALA A 180 -21.36 -19.57 4.84
N VAL A 181 -21.40 -20.83 5.24
CA VAL A 181 -21.97 -21.26 6.51
C VAL A 181 -20.92 -21.09 7.60
N PRO A 182 -21.21 -20.39 8.71
CA PRO A 182 -20.30 -20.34 9.84
C PRO A 182 -20.03 -21.78 10.31
N THR A 183 -18.79 -22.20 10.38
CA THR A 183 -18.43 -23.41 11.11
C THR A 183 -18.67 -23.11 12.59
N GLU A 184 -19.63 -23.80 13.20
CA GLU A 184 -19.84 -23.74 14.64
C GLU A 184 -18.59 -24.26 15.34
N GLY A 185 -17.93 -23.43 16.12
CA GLY A 185 -16.95 -23.83 17.11
C GLY A 185 -15.47 -23.62 16.74
N GLU A 186 -15.07 -22.40 16.51
CA GLU A 186 -13.70 -21.93 16.79
C GLU A 186 -13.71 -20.48 17.31
#